data_8a75e3f87d5267af2a0a5cdbe5aaf16a
#
_entry.id   8a75e3f87d5267af2a0a5cdbe5aaf16a
#
_cell.length_a   1.000
_cell.length_b   1.000
_cell.length_c   1.000
_cell.angle_alpha   90.00
_cell.angle_beta   90.00
_cell.angle_gamma   90.00
#
_symmetry.space_group_name_H-M   'P 1'
#
loop_
_entity.id
_entity.type
_entity.pdbx_description
1 polymer ?
#
loop_
_entity_poly.entity_id
_entity_poly.type
_entity_poly.pdbx_seq_one_letter_code
_entity_poly.pdbx_strand_id
1 'polypeptide(L)'
;DVYKRQRQKRILIDEDYFFADLVFYHRILKCHVIVDLKIDKFHHEYASQLNMYLNYFKAEVMQPDDNPPIGILLCTEKGDTLVRYATAGLDPNIFVQKYKIQLPSEEEFKRFLSKEIG
;
A
#
# COMPACT_ATOMS: atom_id res chain seq x y z
N ASP A 1 -7.05 14.78 -12.52
CA ASP A 1 -6.55 13.69 -11.68
C ASP A 1 -5.10 13.36 -11.93
N VAL A 2 -4.34 13.25 -10.87
CA VAL A 2 -2.94 12.82 -10.93
C VAL A 2 -2.79 11.32 -10.78
N TYR A 3 -3.89 10.60 -10.53
CA TYR A 3 -3.87 9.17 -10.22
C TYR A 3 -4.66 8.35 -11.21
N LYS A 4 -4.12 7.19 -11.53
CA LYS A 4 -4.87 6.06 -12.05
C LYS A 4 -4.89 5.02 -10.95
N ARG A 5 -6.09 4.60 -10.49
CA ARG A 5 -6.24 3.77 -9.30
C ARG A 5 -6.83 2.42 -9.65
N GLN A 6 -6.25 1.36 -9.08
CA GLN A 6 -6.77 0.01 -9.16
C GLN A 6 -6.88 -0.57 -7.77
N ARG A 7 -8.05 -1.11 -7.43
CA ARG A 7 -8.25 -1.86 -6.19
C ARG A 7 -7.96 -3.32 -6.42
N GLN A 8 -7.35 -3.98 -5.45
CA GLN A 8 -7.07 -5.41 -5.48
C GLN A 8 -6.41 -5.83 -6.79
N LYS A 9 -5.31 -5.16 -7.11
CA LYS A 9 -4.54 -5.49 -8.31
C LYS A 9 -4.05 -6.93 -8.22
N ARG A 10 -4.48 -7.75 -9.18
CA ARG A 10 -4.05 -9.14 -9.27
C ARG A 10 -2.66 -9.20 -9.89
N ILE A 11 -1.78 -9.91 -9.24
CA ILE A 11 -0.39 -10.12 -9.67
C ILE A 11 -0.18 -11.61 -9.82
N LEU A 12 0.22 -12.04 -11.01
CA LEU A 12 0.53 -13.44 -11.28
C LEU A 12 2.04 -13.62 -11.29
N ILE A 13 2.55 -14.44 -10.37
CA ILE A 13 3.97 -14.81 -10.32
C ILE A 13 4.03 -16.32 -10.31
N ASP A 14 4.71 -16.89 -11.30
CA ASP A 14 4.67 -18.32 -11.59
C ASP A 14 3.22 -18.76 -11.79
N GLU A 15 2.71 -19.68 -10.97
CA GLU A 15 1.32 -20.13 -11.06
C GLU A 15 0.46 -19.59 -9.94
N ASP A 16 1.01 -18.71 -9.08
CA ASP A 16 0.31 -18.18 -7.92
C ASP A 16 -0.17 -16.77 -8.16
N TYR A 17 -1.40 -16.50 -7.71
CA TYR A 17 -1.97 -15.17 -7.74
C TYR A 17 -1.79 -14.49 -6.40
N PHE A 18 -1.39 -13.24 -6.46
CA PHE A 18 -1.27 -12.36 -5.31
C PHE A 18 -2.12 -11.12 -5.57
N PHE A 19 -2.53 -10.45 -4.49
CA PHE A 19 -3.38 -9.28 -4.61
C PHE A 19 -2.80 -8.13 -3.79
N ALA A 20 -2.49 -7.03 -4.46
CA ALA A 20 -2.17 -5.78 -3.78
C ALA A 20 -3.48 -5.03 -3.55
N ASP A 21 -3.68 -4.53 -2.34
CA ASP A 21 -4.96 -3.91 -1.95
C ASP A 21 -5.30 -2.69 -2.78
N LEU A 22 -4.31 -1.85 -3.06
CA LEU A 22 -4.49 -0.64 -3.84
C LEU A 22 -3.23 -0.35 -4.63
N VAL A 23 -3.40 -0.08 -5.90
CA VAL A 23 -2.30 0.35 -6.76
C VAL A 23 -2.76 1.59 -7.51
N PHE A 24 -1.93 2.63 -7.51
CA PHE A 24 -2.19 3.77 -8.36
C PHE A 24 -0.89 4.29 -8.94
N TYR A 25 -1.01 5.01 -10.03
CA TYR A 25 0.12 5.64 -10.70
C TYR A 25 0.08 7.14 -10.41
N HIS A 26 1.17 7.66 -9.84
CA HIS A 26 1.28 9.08 -9.53
C HIS A 26 1.93 9.80 -10.71
N ARG A 27 1.13 10.57 -11.43
CA ARG A 27 1.55 11.17 -12.70
C ARG A 27 2.68 12.19 -12.54
N ILE A 28 2.68 12.92 -11.45
CA ILE A 28 3.72 13.95 -11.22
C ILE A 28 5.04 13.30 -10.81
N LEU A 29 4.98 12.35 -9.88
CA LEU A 29 6.16 11.58 -9.45
C LEU A 29 6.59 10.55 -10.47
N LYS A 30 5.73 10.24 -11.43
CA LYS A 30 5.96 9.25 -12.48
C LYS A 30 6.35 7.90 -11.92
N CYS A 31 5.55 7.42 -10.96
CA CYS A 31 5.80 6.11 -10.38
C CYS A 31 4.52 5.45 -9.92
N HIS A 32 4.56 4.13 -9.86
CA HIS A 32 3.49 3.35 -9.25
C HIS A 32 3.62 3.39 -7.73
N VAL A 33 2.48 3.45 -7.05
CA VAL A 33 2.40 3.38 -5.59
C VAL A 33 1.54 2.18 -5.25
N ILE A 34 2.10 1.26 -4.46
CA ILE A 34 1.43 0.03 -4.05
C ILE A 34 1.17 0.13 -2.57
N VAL A 35 -0.10 0.01 -2.18
CA VAL A 35 -0.51 0.12 -0.77
C VAL A 35 -1.08 -1.21 -0.32
N ASP A 36 -0.56 -1.72 0.79
CA ASP A 36 -1.11 -2.87 1.50
C ASP A 36 -1.62 -2.42 2.85
N LEU A 37 -2.88 -2.73 3.12
CA LEU A 37 -3.54 -2.40 4.37
C LEU A 37 -3.72 -3.66 5.20
N LYS A 38 -3.15 -3.67 6.41
CA LYS A 38 -3.28 -4.77 7.35
C LYS A 38 -4.07 -4.31 8.57
N ILE A 39 -4.98 -5.15 9.03
CA ILE A 39 -5.81 -4.83 10.20
C ILE A 39 -5.24 -5.40 11.50
N ASP A 40 -3.95 -5.69 11.49
CA ASP A 40 -3.22 -6.18 12.66
C ASP A 40 -1.87 -5.45 12.77
N LYS A 41 -1.07 -5.89 13.75
CA LYS A 41 0.26 -5.34 13.96
C LYS A 41 1.20 -5.72 12.82
N PHE A 42 2.31 -5.02 12.72
CA PHE A 42 3.34 -5.30 11.73
C PHE A 42 3.91 -6.71 11.92
N HIS A 43 4.04 -7.44 10.80
CA HIS A 43 4.75 -8.71 10.70
C HIS A 43 5.79 -8.59 9.58
N HIS A 44 6.95 -9.19 9.77
CA HIS A 44 8.03 -9.07 8.78
C HIS A 44 7.65 -9.65 7.42
N GLU A 45 6.77 -10.65 7.38
CA GLU A 45 6.29 -11.23 6.14
C GLU A 45 5.58 -10.21 5.25
N TYR A 46 4.91 -9.22 5.86
CA TYR A 46 4.22 -8.18 5.10
C TYR A 46 5.19 -7.31 4.30
N ALA A 47 6.32 -6.96 4.92
CA ALA A 47 7.36 -6.20 4.24
C ALA A 47 8.00 -7.01 3.11
N SER A 48 8.25 -8.28 3.35
CA SER A 48 8.79 -9.19 2.35
C SER A 48 7.84 -9.34 1.16
N GLN A 49 6.56 -9.48 1.41
CA GLN A 49 5.56 -9.57 0.34
C GLN A 49 5.50 -8.28 -0.49
N LEU A 50 5.50 -7.14 0.18
CA LEU A 50 5.48 -5.86 -0.50
C LEU A 50 6.75 -5.66 -1.35
N ASN A 51 7.89 -6.09 -0.84
CA ASN A 51 9.14 -6.06 -1.59
C ASN A 51 9.04 -6.88 -2.88
N MET A 52 8.42 -8.04 -2.79
CA MET A 52 8.17 -8.89 -3.96
C MET A 52 7.29 -8.17 -4.99
N TYR A 53 6.27 -7.47 -4.54
CA TYR A 53 5.42 -6.69 -5.44
C TYR A 53 6.21 -5.58 -6.12
N LEU A 54 7.07 -4.87 -5.39
CA LEU A 54 7.89 -3.83 -5.99
C LEU A 54 8.82 -4.39 -7.06
N ASN A 55 9.42 -5.55 -6.80
CA ASN A 55 10.27 -6.21 -7.78
C ASN A 55 9.49 -6.61 -9.03
N TYR A 56 8.28 -7.12 -8.85
CA TYR A 56 7.41 -7.44 -9.96
C TYR A 56 7.11 -6.20 -10.81
N PHE A 57 6.75 -5.09 -10.16
CA PHE A 57 6.43 -3.85 -10.88
C PHE A 57 7.64 -3.30 -11.64
N LYS A 58 8.83 -3.41 -11.07
CA LYS A 58 10.06 -3.00 -11.75
C LYS A 58 10.34 -3.82 -12.99
N ALA A 59 10.09 -5.12 -12.92
CA ALA A 59 10.40 -6.03 -14.01
C ALA A 59 9.34 -6.05 -15.10
N GLU A 60 8.06 -5.94 -14.72
CA GLU A 60 6.97 -6.26 -15.64
C GLU A 60 6.01 -5.09 -15.95
N VAL A 61 5.98 -4.06 -15.12
CA VAL A 61 4.93 -3.04 -15.21
C VAL A 61 5.48 -1.66 -15.56
N MET A 62 6.54 -1.21 -14.88
CA MET A 62 7.03 0.16 -15.08
C MET A 62 7.59 0.34 -16.48
N GLN A 63 7.40 1.54 -17.00
CA GLN A 63 7.93 1.93 -18.30
C GLN A 63 9.36 2.49 -18.14
N PRO A 64 10.15 2.58 -19.24
CA PRO A 64 11.54 3.05 -19.14
C PRO A 64 11.72 4.44 -18.56
N ASP A 65 10.73 5.32 -18.72
CA ASP A 65 10.79 6.68 -18.20
C ASP A 65 10.13 6.82 -16.82
N ASP A 66 9.59 5.75 -16.26
CA ASP A 66 9.02 5.77 -14.91
C ASP A 66 10.12 5.77 -13.86
N ASN A 67 9.85 6.42 -12.74
CA ASN A 67 10.66 6.28 -11.56
C ASN A 67 10.29 4.97 -10.84
N PRO A 68 11.18 4.45 -10.00
CA PRO A 68 10.92 3.20 -9.29
C PRO A 68 9.65 3.25 -8.45
N PRO A 69 8.93 2.14 -8.33
CA PRO A 69 7.69 2.09 -7.55
C PRO A 69 7.93 2.29 -6.06
N ILE A 70 6.90 2.74 -5.38
CA ILE A 70 6.89 2.97 -3.93
C ILE A 70 5.90 2.01 -3.30
N GLY A 71 6.28 1.40 -2.18
CA GLY A 71 5.42 0.53 -1.40
C GLY A 71 5.08 1.16 -0.06
N ILE A 72 3.80 1.15 0.29
CA ILE A 72 3.32 1.64 1.57
C ILE A 72 2.58 0.52 2.27
N LEU A 73 3.05 0.17 3.46
CA LEU A 73 2.43 -0.83 4.31
C LEU A 73 1.78 -0.12 5.49
N LEU A 74 0.47 -0.30 5.64
CA LEU A 74 -0.29 0.30 6.75
C LEU A 74 -0.67 -0.78 7.74
N CYS A 75 -0.30 -0.58 9.00
CA CYS A 75 -0.55 -1.53 10.10
C CYS A 75 -1.17 -0.80 11.28
N THR A 76 -1.82 -1.54 12.18
CA THR A 76 -2.40 -0.96 13.38
C THR A 76 -1.37 -0.68 14.46
N GLU A 77 -0.29 -1.45 14.47
CA GLU A 77 0.82 -1.31 15.43
C GLU A 77 2.14 -1.66 14.75
N LYS A 78 3.21 -0.99 15.14
CA LYS A 78 4.55 -1.35 14.66
C LYS A 78 5.59 -0.99 15.72
N GLY A 79 6.59 -1.86 15.89
CA GLY A 79 7.77 -1.55 16.66
C GLY A 79 8.87 -1.05 15.72
N ASP A 80 9.45 0.09 16.01
CA ASP A 80 10.42 0.70 15.10
C ASP A 80 11.65 -0.18 14.88
N THR A 81 12.10 -0.87 15.92
CA THR A 81 13.26 -1.77 15.83
C THR A 81 12.98 -2.96 14.93
N LEU A 82 11.81 -3.58 15.10
CA LEU A 82 11.43 -4.72 14.27
C LEU A 82 11.29 -4.29 12.79
N VAL A 83 10.66 -3.15 12.55
CA VAL A 83 10.52 -2.63 11.18
C VAL A 83 11.89 -2.41 10.56
N ARG A 84 12.82 -1.80 11.30
CA ARG A 84 14.15 -1.53 10.81
C ARG A 84 14.88 -2.80 10.40
N TYR A 85 14.83 -3.83 11.24
CA TYR A 85 15.48 -5.10 10.91
C TYR A 85 14.79 -5.85 9.79
N ALA A 86 13.47 -5.83 9.77
CA ALA A 86 12.70 -6.53 8.76
C ALA A 86 12.83 -5.90 7.37
N THR A 87 13.08 -4.59 7.30
CA THR A 87 13.21 -3.89 6.01
C THR A 87 14.66 -3.70 5.57
N ALA A 88 15.62 -4.02 6.45
CA ALA A 88 17.03 -3.94 6.09
C ALA A 88 17.32 -4.89 4.92
N GLY A 89 17.97 -4.37 3.88
CA GLY A 89 18.26 -5.17 2.69
C GLY A 89 17.11 -5.30 1.70
N LEU A 90 15.92 -4.84 2.06
CA LEU A 90 14.79 -4.75 1.12
C LEU A 90 14.87 -3.44 0.33
N ASP A 91 13.91 -3.25 -0.56
CA ASP A 91 13.82 -2.03 -1.36
C ASP A 91 13.71 -0.80 -0.43
N PRO A 92 14.53 0.23 -0.61
CA PRO A 92 14.48 1.42 0.23
C PRO A 92 13.18 2.23 0.08
N ASN A 93 12.39 1.96 -0.96
CA ASN A 93 11.12 2.64 -1.20
C ASN A 93 9.94 1.95 -0.53
N ILE A 94 10.18 1.15 0.50
CA ILE A 94 9.14 0.58 1.35
C ILE A 94 8.97 1.44 2.58
N PHE A 95 7.74 1.90 2.81
CA PHE A 95 7.39 2.74 3.96
C PHE A 95 6.35 2.02 4.79
N VAL A 96 6.63 1.86 6.08
CA VAL A 96 5.71 1.22 7.03
C VAL A 96 5.13 2.29 7.93
N GLN A 97 3.82 2.41 7.94
CA GLN A 97 3.13 3.44 8.70
C GLN A 97 2.06 2.82 9.59
N LYS A 98 1.91 3.38 10.77
CA LYS A 98 0.84 3.04 11.70
C LYS A 98 -0.37 3.91 11.39
N TYR A 99 -1.55 3.30 11.41
CA TYR A 99 -2.80 4.05 11.26
C TYR A 99 -3.73 3.73 12.42
N LYS A 100 -4.65 4.65 12.66
CA LYS A 100 -5.72 4.47 13.64
C LYS A 100 -7.05 4.37 12.92
N ILE A 101 -7.85 3.38 13.31
CA ILE A 101 -9.24 3.34 12.89
C ILE A 101 -10.00 4.26 13.83
N GLN A 102 -10.50 5.35 13.30
CA GLN A 102 -11.37 6.26 14.03
C GLN A 102 -12.77 6.12 13.49
N LEU A 103 -13.66 5.55 14.31
CA LEU A 103 -15.05 5.50 13.95
C LEU A 103 -15.67 6.88 14.25
N PRO A 104 -16.51 7.38 13.35
CA PRO A 104 -17.19 8.65 13.63
C PRO A 104 -18.12 8.50 14.82
N SER A 105 -18.34 9.60 15.55
CA SER A 105 -19.36 9.63 16.57
C SER A 105 -20.74 9.46 15.94
N GLU A 106 -21.73 9.13 16.76
CA GLU A 106 -23.11 8.99 16.27
C GLU A 106 -23.59 10.25 15.56
N GLU A 107 -23.27 11.41 16.11
CA GLU A 107 -23.66 12.70 15.51
C GLU A 107 -22.97 12.96 14.19
N GLU A 108 -21.67 12.66 14.11
CA GLU A 108 -20.92 12.81 12.87
C GLU A 108 -21.46 11.89 11.79
N PHE A 109 -21.78 10.65 12.17
CA PHE A 109 -22.33 9.68 11.26
C PHE A 109 -23.69 10.12 10.73
N LYS A 110 -24.53 10.64 11.61
CA LYS A 110 -25.85 11.17 11.23
C LYS A 110 -25.73 12.35 10.28
N ARG A 111 -24.78 13.24 10.53
CA ARG A 111 -24.54 14.38 9.63
C ARG A 111 -24.06 13.92 8.25
N PHE A 112 -23.18 12.92 8.22
CA PHE A 112 -22.71 12.36 6.98
C PHE A 112 -23.88 11.77 6.18
N LEU A 113 -24.72 10.97 6.82
CA LEU A 113 -25.88 10.38 6.17
C LEU A 113 -26.85 11.44 5.65
N SER A 114 -27.07 12.51 6.39
CA SER A 114 -27.94 13.60 5.96
C SER A 114 -27.43 14.27 4.69
N LYS A 115 -26.12 14.46 4.58
CA LYS A 115 -25.52 15.03 3.38
C LYS A 115 -25.66 14.13 2.16
N GLU A 116 -25.49 12.83 2.35
CA GLU A 116 -25.53 11.88 1.23
C GLU A 116 -26.95 11.58 0.76
N ILE A 117 -27.90 11.62 1.68
CA ILE A 117 -29.29 11.26 1.40
C ILE A 117 -30.15 12.49 1.13
N GLY A 118 -29.84 13.57 1.82
CA GLY A 118 -30.59 14.81 1.70
C GLY A 118 -30.20 15.64 0.52
#